data_ac179d924a31c295b7a88a49f52e54b3
#
_entry.id   ac179d924a31c295b7a88a49f52e54b3
#
_cell.length_a   1.000
_cell.length_b   1.000
_cell.length_c   1.000
_cell.angle_alpha   90.00
_cell.angle_beta   90.00
_cell.angle_gamma   90.00
#
_symmetry.space_group_name_H-M   'P 1'
#
loop_
_entity.id
_entity.type
_entity.pdbx_description
1 polymer ?
#
loop_
_entity_poly.entity_id
_entity_poly.type
_entity_poly.pdbx_seq_one_letter_code
_entity_poly.pdbx_strand_id
1 'polypeptide(L)'
;SEICFILDRIFDNWCNDAGLLLDVATAPQIDQVAQEFVFAGPFFVLNLARGNPIVVETNTLQMEEGAHYRPANIFRSVEHWVTLKPGETVEIDPDLVVIIRNRLLGVLFSQCFDVINRGIGTLEDLNLGCQIALGFKRGPFDIMKDLGEREVKRTINDFQKARPGMPGMEQNYRDYQAFKRNVLVDEINGVKIITIRRPQVMNALNEEVTAEILAVMKEEASNPSVRGFVITGYGDRAFSAGAEIGKFPEVLGNSKASAQFCRDSSHLLRYLDECEKPVVAAINGMALGGGFELAIRCHKIVATSKAWFQFPEVTLGILPGIGGLVVPYRKWPQGAAVFHEMLRLATRLAAQKAKDLGIVSSLADDYSGLIELAVREVREMEKKVGRVPDQPVPIPPVTPLKNPMAGNVRLSD
;
A
#
# COMPACT_ATOMS: atom_id res chain seq x y z
N SER A 1 -7.79 -26.63 13.34
CA SER A 1 -8.45 -25.73 12.37
C SER A 1 -9.05 -24.58 13.14
N GLU A 2 -8.83 -23.37 12.66
CA GLU A 2 -9.35 -22.16 13.27
C GLU A 2 -10.84 -21.99 12.98
N ILE A 3 -11.58 -21.38 13.89
CA ILE A 3 -12.98 -21.04 13.72
C ILE A 3 -13.06 -19.75 12.90
N CYS A 4 -13.77 -19.76 11.78
CA CYS A 4 -14.00 -18.66 10.84
C CYS A 4 -12.74 -18.19 10.10
N PHE A 5 -12.95 -17.44 9.01
CA PHE A 5 -11.86 -16.71 8.34
C PHE A 5 -11.39 -15.52 9.20
N ILE A 6 -10.12 -15.17 9.09
CA ILE A 6 -9.51 -14.14 9.93
C ILE A 6 -10.24 -12.79 9.87
N LEU A 7 -10.62 -12.34 8.68
CA LEU A 7 -11.30 -11.06 8.50
C LEU A 7 -12.78 -11.12 8.94
N ASP A 8 -13.46 -12.23 8.74
CA ASP A 8 -14.82 -12.45 9.23
C ASP A 8 -14.83 -12.41 10.76
N ARG A 9 -13.83 -13.05 11.40
CA ARG A 9 -13.66 -13.00 12.85
C ARG A 9 -13.57 -11.56 13.38
N ILE A 10 -12.84 -10.69 12.68
CA ILE A 10 -12.75 -9.27 13.06
C ILE A 10 -14.08 -8.57 12.83
N PHE A 11 -14.64 -8.70 11.63
CA PHE A 11 -15.82 -7.94 11.23
C PHE A 11 -17.07 -8.37 12.00
N ASP A 12 -17.31 -9.69 12.15
CA ASP A 12 -18.50 -10.20 12.81
C ASP A 12 -18.49 -9.87 14.31
N ASN A 13 -17.33 -9.93 14.98
CA ASN A 13 -17.24 -9.47 16.37
C ASN A 13 -17.43 -7.95 16.47
N TRP A 14 -16.93 -7.18 15.51
CA TRP A 14 -17.14 -5.74 15.44
C TRP A 14 -18.62 -5.40 15.29
N CYS A 15 -19.33 -6.09 14.39
CA CYS A 15 -20.77 -5.98 14.24
C CYS A 15 -21.53 -6.45 15.48
N ASN A 16 -21.09 -7.56 16.11
CA ASN A 16 -21.73 -8.09 17.32
C ASN A 16 -21.65 -7.08 18.48
N ASP A 17 -20.48 -6.47 18.71
CA ASP A 17 -20.33 -5.43 19.73
C ASP A 17 -21.12 -4.14 19.40
N ALA A 18 -21.25 -3.79 18.10
CA ALA A 18 -22.18 -2.75 17.65
C ALA A 18 -23.65 -3.10 18.02
N GLY A 19 -24.06 -4.36 17.82
CA GLY A 19 -25.37 -4.85 18.22
C GLY A 19 -25.62 -4.79 19.72
N LEU A 20 -24.60 -5.05 20.54
CA LEU A 20 -24.69 -4.91 22.00
C LEU A 20 -24.76 -3.46 22.47
N LEU A 21 -24.29 -2.50 21.68
CA LEU A 21 -24.45 -1.06 21.97
C LEU A 21 -25.86 -0.53 21.76
N LEU A 22 -26.77 -1.29 21.14
CA LEU A 22 -28.16 -0.88 20.92
C LEU A 22 -28.95 -0.73 22.23
N ASP A 23 -28.42 -1.21 23.35
CA ASP A 23 -28.99 -0.95 24.68
C ASP A 23 -28.84 0.53 25.10
N VAL A 24 -27.88 1.29 24.53
CA VAL A 24 -27.58 2.67 24.89
C VAL A 24 -27.55 3.65 23.72
N ALA A 25 -27.49 3.19 22.49
CA ALA A 25 -27.41 3.99 21.27
C ALA A 25 -28.28 3.42 20.16
N THR A 26 -28.63 4.23 19.18
CA THR A 26 -29.34 3.80 17.98
C THR A 26 -28.38 3.34 16.87
N ALA A 27 -28.83 2.49 15.96
CA ALA A 27 -28.01 2.07 14.82
C ALA A 27 -27.46 3.23 13.98
N PRO A 28 -28.23 4.31 13.66
CA PRO A 28 -27.68 5.48 12.99
C PRO A 28 -26.57 6.18 13.76
N GLN A 29 -26.69 6.30 15.09
CA GLN A 29 -25.65 6.90 15.93
C GLN A 29 -24.35 6.09 15.93
N ILE A 30 -24.47 4.77 16.04
CA ILE A 30 -23.33 3.85 16.01
C ILE A 30 -22.65 3.90 14.63
N ASP A 31 -23.42 3.86 13.54
CA ASP A 31 -22.89 3.97 12.18
C ASP A 31 -22.17 5.29 11.94
N GLN A 32 -22.72 6.40 12.44
CA GLN A 32 -22.09 7.72 12.31
C GLN A 32 -20.73 7.80 13.03
N VAL A 33 -20.64 7.29 14.26
CA VAL A 33 -19.36 7.25 14.99
C VAL A 33 -18.39 6.29 14.34
N ALA A 34 -18.86 5.12 13.87
CA ALA A 34 -18.02 4.14 13.16
C ALA A 34 -17.37 4.75 11.90
N GLN A 35 -18.04 5.69 11.23
CA GLN A 35 -17.50 6.37 10.06
C GLN A 35 -16.25 7.22 10.33
N GLU A 36 -15.82 7.40 11.57
CA GLU A 36 -14.48 7.92 11.86
C GLU A 36 -13.39 6.95 11.33
N PHE A 37 -13.63 5.66 11.38
CA PHE A 37 -12.66 4.59 11.09
C PHE A 37 -12.93 3.85 9.77
N VAL A 38 -14.19 3.79 9.34
CA VAL A 38 -14.65 3.03 8.15
C VAL A 38 -15.38 3.93 7.16
N PHE A 39 -15.49 3.47 5.90
CA PHE A 39 -16.27 4.17 4.89
C PHE A 39 -17.78 4.00 5.07
N ALA A 40 -18.21 2.86 5.64
CA ALA A 40 -19.61 2.55 5.93
C ALA A 40 -19.73 1.89 7.30
N GLY A 41 -20.71 2.31 8.09
CA GLY A 41 -20.95 1.75 9.43
C GLY A 41 -21.44 0.30 9.43
N PRO A 42 -21.37 -0.41 10.59
CA PRO A 42 -21.69 -1.82 10.69
C PRO A 42 -23.11 -2.15 10.24
N PHE A 43 -24.11 -1.40 10.66
CA PHE A 43 -25.50 -1.69 10.33
C PHE A 43 -25.84 -1.41 8.86
N PHE A 44 -25.21 -0.40 8.26
CA PHE A 44 -25.32 -0.15 6.83
C PHE A 44 -24.75 -1.32 6.01
N VAL A 45 -23.59 -1.83 6.39
CA VAL A 45 -22.96 -2.99 5.72
C VAL A 45 -23.78 -4.25 5.92
N LEU A 46 -24.31 -4.47 7.13
CA LEU A 46 -25.20 -5.61 7.41
C LEU A 46 -26.46 -5.61 6.55
N ASN A 47 -27.04 -4.43 6.28
CA ASN A 47 -28.16 -4.31 5.34
C ASN A 47 -27.78 -4.72 3.91
N LEU A 48 -26.62 -4.25 3.43
CA LEU A 48 -26.14 -4.57 2.07
C LEU A 48 -25.85 -6.06 1.90
N ALA A 49 -25.21 -6.66 2.88
CA ALA A 49 -24.77 -8.05 2.86
C ALA A 49 -25.88 -9.05 3.29
N ARG A 50 -27.01 -8.57 3.85
CA ARG A 50 -27.97 -9.40 4.61
C ARG A 50 -27.27 -10.22 5.69
N GLY A 51 -26.32 -9.57 6.40
CA GLY A 51 -25.29 -10.21 7.19
C GLY A 51 -25.69 -10.64 8.60
N ASN A 52 -26.88 -10.26 9.10
CA ASN A 52 -27.30 -10.65 10.45
C ASN A 52 -27.18 -12.16 10.75
N PRO A 53 -27.61 -13.09 9.86
CA PRO A 53 -27.43 -14.53 10.08
C PRO A 53 -25.95 -14.94 10.15
N ILE A 54 -25.07 -14.29 9.38
CA ILE A 54 -23.64 -14.60 9.37
C ILE A 54 -23.03 -14.23 10.72
N VAL A 55 -23.30 -13.03 11.24
CA VAL A 55 -22.85 -12.60 12.58
C VAL A 55 -23.33 -13.59 13.65
N VAL A 56 -24.58 -14.04 13.59
CA VAL A 56 -25.12 -15.03 14.55
C VAL A 56 -24.39 -16.36 14.44
N GLU A 57 -24.13 -16.86 13.23
CA GLU A 57 -23.45 -18.12 13.00
C GLU A 57 -22.00 -18.08 13.47
N THR A 58 -21.22 -17.09 12.99
CA THR A 58 -19.82 -16.89 13.34
C THR A 58 -19.64 -16.79 14.85
N ASN A 59 -20.40 -15.91 15.51
CA ASN A 59 -20.29 -15.72 16.95
C ASN A 59 -20.79 -16.95 17.75
N THR A 60 -21.77 -17.72 17.22
CA THR A 60 -22.20 -18.96 17.84
C THR A 60 -21.10 -20.02 17.79
N LEU A 61 -20.40 -20.16 16.67
CA LEU A 61 -19.24 -21.05 16.55
C LEU A 61 -18.13 -20.62 17.50
N GLN A 62 -17.84 -19.33 17.59
CA GLN A 62 -16.81 -18.79 18.48
C GLN A 62 -17.13 -18.97 19.97
N MET A 63 -18.35 -19.29 20.36
CA MET A 63 -18.67 -19.67 21.74
C MET A 63 -17.90 -20.92 22.22
N GLU A 64 -17.36 -21.74 21.32
CA GLU A 64 -16.43 -22.82 21.66
C GLU A 64 -15.13 -22.29 22.30
N GLU A 65 -14.73 -21.06 21.97
CA GLU A 65 -13.57 -20.36 22.56
C GLU A 65 -13.95 -19.60 23.83
N GLY A 66 -15.23 -19.29 24.05
CA GLY A 66 -15.72 -18.65 25.27
C GLY A 66 -17.11 -18.06 25.13
N ALA A 67 -17.86 -18.06 26.24
CA ALA A 67 -19.23 -17.53 26.28
C ALA A 67 -19.31 -16.02 25.98
N HIS A 68 -18.19 -15.30 26.05
CA HIS A 68 -18.09 -13.88 25.74
C HIS A 68 -18.29 -13.58 24.25
N TYR A 69 -18.17 -14.57 23.36
CA TYR A 69 -18.50 -14.45 21.93
C TYR A 69 -19.99 -14.58 21.60
N ARG A 70 -20.87 -14.80 22.61
CA ARG A 70 -22.32 -14.97 22.37
C ARG A 70 -22.86 -13.84 21.47
N PRO A 71 -23.59 -14.19 20.38
CA PRO A 71 -24.20 -13.20 19.52
C PRO A 71 -25.29 -12.40 20.24
N ALA A 72 -25.39 -11.11 19.96
CA ALA A 72 -26.45 -10.26 20.46
C ALA A 72 -27.81 -10.78 19.92
N ASN A 73 -28.78 -10.92 20.84
CA ASN A 73 -30.08 -11.50 20.49
C ASN A 73 -30.83 -10.70 19.42
N ILE A 74 -30.58 -9.40 19.33
CA ILE A 74 -31.22 -8.49 18.40
C ILE A 74 -31.06 -8.92 16.93
N PHE A 75 -29.93 -9.54 16.56
CA PHE A 75 -29.69 -10.03 15.20
C PHE A 75 -30.65 -11.16 14.73
N ARG A 76 -31.36 -11.81 15.68
CA ARG A 76 -32.35 -12.84 15.39
C ARG A 76 -33.77 -12.28 15.14
N SER A 77 -33.98 -11.00 15.51
CA SER A 77 -35.32 -10.37 15.50
C SER A 77 -35.42 -9.21 14.53
N VAL A 78 -34.31 -8.68 14.03
CA VAL A 78 -34.27 -7.56 13.08
C VAL A 78 -33.81 -8.05 11.72
N GLU A 79 -34.61 -7.85 10.69
CA GLU A 79 -34.25 -8.20 9.31
C GLU A 79 -33.53 -7.03 8.59
N HIS A 80 -33.89 -5.80 8.95
CA HIS A 80 -33.37 -4.61 8.31
C HIS A 80 -33.17 -3.47 9.31
N TRP A 81 -32.00 -2.86 9.28
CA TRP A 81 -31.63 -1.77 10.17
C TRP A 81 -32.03 -0.40 9.63
N VAL A 82 -32.46 0.50 10.49
CA VAL A 82 -32.58 1.91 10.15
C VAL A 82 -31.17 2.49 10.09
N THR A 83 -30.79 3.05 8.95
CA THR A 83 -29.47 3.66 8.73
C THR A 83 -29.61 5.04 8.09
N LEU A 84 -28.55 5.84 8.17
CA LEU A 84 -28.50 7.17 7.55
C LEU A 84 -28.33 7.05 6.03
N LYS A 85 -28.97 7.96 5.29
CA LYS A 85 -28.66 8.15 3.88
C LYS A 85 -27.33 8.92 3.73
N PRO A 86 -26.67 8.83 2.57
CA PRO A 86 -25.46 9.60 2.32
C PRO A 86 -25.64 11.10 2.57
N GLY A 87 -24.81 11.67 3.46
CA GLY A 87 -24.86 13.08 3.85
C GLY A 87 -25.84 13.43 4.99
N GLU A 88 -26.65 12.47 5.46
CA GLU A 88 -27.46 12.67 6.67
C GLU A 88 -26.60 12.49 7.92
N THR A 89 -26.95 13.23 8.99
CA THR A 89 -26.33 13.12 10.31
C THR A 89 -27.41 13.08 11.37
N VAL A 90 -27.07 12.48 12.53
CA VAL A 90 -27.89 12.52 13.73
C VAL A 90 -27.15 13.22 14.85
N GLU A 91 -27.90 13.84 15.75
CA GLU A 91 -27.34 14.40 16.97
C GLU A 91 -26.94 13.27 17.93
N ILE A 92 -25.74 13.38 18.49
CA ILE A 92 -25.17 12.38 19.43
C ILE A 92 -24.57 13.14 20.61
N ASP A 93 -24.95 12.75 21.80
CA ASP A 93 -24.34 13.27 23.02
C ASP A 93 -22.82 12.99 23.00
N PRO A 94 -21.95 13.95 23.35
CA PRO A 94 -20.50 13.77 23.34
C PRO A 94 -20.01 12.60 24.19
N ASP A 95 -20.62 12.31 25.33
CA ASP A 95 -20.26 11.18 26.18
C ASP A 95 -20.63 9.87 25.50
N LEU A 96 -21.76 9.84 24.79
CA LEU A 96 -22.18 8.66 24.03
C LEU A 96 -21.23 8.41 22.84
N VAL A 97 -20.74 9.45 22.16
CA VAL A 97 -19.70 9.31 21.12
C VAL A 97 -18.47 8.61 21.68
N VAL A 98 -18.01 8.99 22.87
CA VAL A 98 -16.85 8.35 23.53
C VAL A 98 -17.12 6.88 23.85
N ILE A 99 -18.31 6.55 24.34
CA ILE A 99 -18.71 5.18 24.67
C ILE A 99 -18.69 4.32 23.41
N ILE A 100 -19.35 4.77 22.33
CA ILE A 100 -19.40 4.02 21.06
C ILE A 100 -17.99 3.84 20.49
N ARG A 101 -17.22 4.94 20.39
CA ARG A 101 -15.85 4.90 19.86
C ARG A 101 -14.97 3.91 20.63
N ASN A 102 -14.93 3.98 21.94
CA ASN A 102 -14.11 3.10 22.77
C ASN A 102 -14.53 1.63 22.65
N ARG A 103 -15.82 1.35 22.49
CA ARG A 103 -16.32 -0.02 22.29
C ARG A 103 -15.89 -0.57 20.95
N LEU A 104 -16.10 0.19 19.87
CA LEU A 104 -15.74 -0.23 18.50
C LEU A 104 -14.23 -0.40 18.33
N LEU A 105 -13.43 0.49 18.87
CA LEU A 105 -11.96 0.34 18.88
C LEU A 105 -11.52 -0.81 19.79
N GLY A 106 -12.16 -0.98 20.94
CA GLY A 106 -11.83 -2.04 21.87
C GLY A 106 -12.01 -3.43 21.26
N VAL A 107 -13.13 -3.71 20.62
CA VAL A 107 -13.36 -4.98 19.95
C VAL A 107 -12.42 -5.17 18.75
N LEU A 108 -12.19 -4.13 17.94
CA LEU A 108 -11.24 -4.18 16.84
C LEU A 108 -9.84 -4.59 17.33
N PHE A 109 -9.32 -3.90 18.32
CA PHE A 109 -7.99 -4.17 18.87
C PHE A 109 -7.91 -5.54 19.52
N SER A 110 -8.94 -5.92 20.30
CA SER A 110 -9.05 -7.23 20.93
C SER A 110 -8.92 -8.36 19.92
N GLN A 111 -9.68 -8.31 18.83
CA GLN A 111 -9.65 -9.36 17.80
C GLN A 111 -8.32 -9.35 17.02
N CYS A 112 -7.74 -8.17 16.76
CA CYS A 112 -6.41 -8.08 16.16
C CYS A 112 -5.32 -8.70 17.03
N PHE A 113 -5.35 -8.44 18.35
CA PHE A 113 -4.42 -9.06 19.29
C PHE A 113 -4.59 -10.58 19.36
N ASP A 114 -5.83 -11.07 19.39
CA ASP A 114 -6.11 -12.51 19.38
C ASP A 114 -5.49 -13.21 18.17
N VAL A 115 -5.73 -12.67 16.98
CA VAL A 115 -5.17 -13.22 15.72
C VAL A 115 -3.64 -13.28 15.74
N ILE A 116 -2.99 -12.21 16.22
CA ILE A 116 -1.52 -12.15 16.28
C ILE A 116 -0.97 -13.05 17.39
N ASN A 117 -1.54 -13.01 18.60
CA ASN A 117 -1.08 -13.81 19.75
C ASN A 117 -1.18 -15.33 19.45
N ARG A 118 -2.18 -15.74 18.69
CA ARG A 118 -2.37 -17.14 18.27
C ARG A 118 -1.52 -17.52 17.03
N GLY A 119 -0.87 -16.56 16.40
CA GLY A 119 -0.05 -16.80 15.21
C GLY A 119 -0.83 -17.24 13.96
N ILE A 120 -2.12 -16.90 13.87
CA ILE A 120 -3.00 -17.27 12.74
C ILE A 120 -3.05 -16.24 11.62
N GLY A 121 -2.37 -15.10 11.81
CA GLY A 121 -2.21 -14.05 10.82
C GLY A 121 -0.97 -13.22 11.08
N THR A 122 -0.58 -12.39 10.12
CA THR A 122 0.53 -11.44 10.25
C THR A 122 0.02 -10.02 10.49
N LEU A 123 0.87 -9.17 11.09
CA LEU A 123 0.56 -7.76 11.29
C LEU A 123 0.29 -7.04 9.96
N GLU A 124 1.11 -7.34 8.96
CA GLU A 124 1.03 -6.80 7.61
C GLU A 124 -0.29 -7.15 6.92
N ASP A 125 -0.66 -8.44 6.93
CA ASP A 125 -1.86 -8.92 6.25
C ASP A 125 -3.13 -8.43 6.94
N LEU A 126 -3.13 -8.43 8.26
CA LEU A 126 -4.27 -7.97 9.03
C LEU A 126 -4.49 -6.46 8.85
N ASN A 127 -3.39 -5.68 8.90
CA ASN A 127 -3.45 -4.23 8.73
C ASN A 127 -3.99 -3.83 7.35
N LEU A 128 -3.53 -4.48 6.29
CA LEU A 128 -4.00 -4.23 4.93
C LEU A 128 -5.36 -4.87 4.67
N GLY A 129 -5.59 -6.10 5.12
CA GLY A 129 -6.85 -6.84 4.92
C GLY A 129 -8.06 -6.08 5.44
N CYS A 130 -7.95 -5.47 6.63
CA CYS A 130 -9.01 -4.62 7.17
C CYS A 130 -9.30 -3.40 6.27
N GLN A 131 -8.29 -2.82 5.64
CA GLN A 131 -8.49 -1.69 4.72
C GLN A 131 -9.19 -2.11 3.42
N ILE A 132 -8.70 -3.16 2.75
CA ILE A 132 -9.17 -3.51 1.40
C ILE A 132 -10.45 -4.34 1.40
N ALA A 133 -10.69 -5.16 2.43
CA ALA A 133 -11.83 -6.05 2.50
C ALA A 133 -12.94 -5.56 3.43
N LEU A 134 -12.59 -4.95 4.57
CA LEU A 134 -13.57 -4.50 5.56
C LEU A 134 -13.86 -2.99 5.49
N GLY A 135 -13.23 -2.26 4.57
CA GLY A 135 -13.50 -0.85 4.34
C GLY A 135 -13.00 0.08 5.45
N PHE A 136 -12.01 -0.33 6.24
CA PHE A 136 -11.35 0.57 7.17
C PHE A 136 -10.54 1.62 6.40
N LYS A 137 -10.64 2.89 6.80
CA LYS A 137 -9.88 4.00 6.21
C LYS A 137 -8.38 3.87 6.46
N ARG A 138 -8.02 3.28 7.60
CA ARG A 138 -6.66 2.96 8.02
C ARG A 138 -6.64 1.56 8.65
N GLY A 139 -5.51 0.87 8.56
CA GLY A 139 -5.36 -0.42 9.18
C GLY A 139 -5.41 -0.34 10.72
N PRO A 140 -5.82 -1.41 11.42
CA PRO A 140 -5.95 -1.41 12.87
C PRO A 140 -4.68 -0.99 13.60
N PHE A 141 -3.51 -1.46 13.15
CA PHE A 141 -2.23 -1.12 13.76
C PHE A 141 -1.77 0.31 13.44
N ASP A 142 -2.24 0.90 12.35
CA ASP A 142 -2.04 2.33 12.06
C ASP A 142 -2.91 3.19 12.98
N ILE A 143 -4.17 2.80 13.21
CA ILE A 143 -5.04 3.45 14.20
C ILE A 143 -4.40 3.38 15.59
N MET A 144 -3.88 2.21 16.00
CA MET A 144 -3.15 2.05 17.27
C MET A 144 -1.92 2.98 17.36
N LYS A 145 -1.16 3.12 16.26
CA LYS A 145 0.02 4.01 16.19
C LYS A 145 -0.36 5.46 16.42
N ASP A 146 -1.43 5.93 15.76
CA ASP A 146 -1.90 7.32 15.88
C ASP A 146 -2.40 7.65 17.29
N LEU A 147 -3.08 6.70 17.94
CA LEU A 147 -3.55 6.85 19.33
C LEU A 147 -2.41 6.80 20.33
N GLY A 148 -1.37 6.02 20.05
CA GLY A 148 -0.24 5.79 20.94
C GLY A 148 -0.51 4.76 22.03
N GLU A 149 0.58 4.23 22.60
CA GLU A 149 0.57 3.10 23.55
C GLU A 149 -0.38 3.29 24.74
N ARG A 150 -0.34 4.49 25.36
CA ARG A 150 -1.15 4.78 26.56
C ARG A 150 -2.65 4.67 26.27
N GLU A 151 -3.08 5.22 25.14
CA GLU A 151 -4.49 5.24 24.78
C GLU A 151 -4.97 3.86 24.32
N VAL A 152 -4.16 3.12 23.58
CA VAL A 152 -4.46 1.71 23.21
C VAL A 152 -4.62 0.83 24.43
N LYS A 153 -3.70 0.94 25.41
CA LYS A 153 -3.79 0.19 26.69
C LYS A 153 -5.05 0.57 27.47
N ARG A 154 -5.40 1.85 27.51
CA ARG A 154 -6.62 2.31 28.18
C ARG A 154 -7.85 1.72 27.49
N THR A 155 -7.94 1.83 26.17
CA THR A 155 -9.07 1.35 25.36
C THR A 155 -9.29 -0.16 25.57
N ILE A 156 -8.23 -0.96 25.51
CA ILE A 156 -8.32 -2.41 25.69
C ILE A 156 -8.71 -2.79 27.12
N ASN A 157 -8.15 -2.14 28.12
CA ASN A 157 -8.49 -2.39 29.51
C ASN A 157 -9.96 -2.05 29.82
N ASP A 158 -10.45 -0.94 29.32
CA ASP A 158 -11.85 -0.53 29.48
C ASP A 158 -12.81 -1.45 28.72
N PHE A 159 -12.40 -1.90 27.52
CA PHE A 159 -13.14 -2.91 26.77
C PHE A 159 -13.24 -4.24 27.52
N GLN A 160 -12.14 -4.75 28.06
CA GLN A 160 -12.14 -6.01 28.82
C GLN A 160 -12.97 -5.95 30.12
N LYS A 161 -13.06 -4.76 30.76
CA LYS A 161 -14.00 -4.55 31.90
C LYS A 161 -15.45 -4.66 31.44
N ALA A 162 -15.77 -4.09 30.29
CA ALA A 162 -17.12 -4.13 29.70
C ALA A 162 -17.46 -5.49 29.07
N ARG A 163 -16.45 -6.24 28.62
CA ARG A 163 -16.54 -7.53 27.95
C ARG A 163 -15.55 -8.53 28.56
N PRO A 164 -15.80 -9.03 29.77
CA PRO A 164 -14.88 -9.97 30.44
C PRO A 164 -14.68 -11.25 29.61
N GLY A 165 -13.42 -11.67 29.51
CA GLY A 165 -13.00 -12.84 28.72
C GLY A 165 -12.52 -12.51 27.30
N MET A 166 -12.81 -11.32 26.80
CA MET A 166 -12.28 -10.91 25.47
C MET A 166 -10.75 -10.81 25.50
N PRO A 167 -10.07 -11.21 24.38
CA PRO A 167 -8.62 -11.17 24.26
C PRO A 167 -8.02 -9.77 24.47
N GLY A 168 -6.80 -9.73 24.98
CA GLY A 168 -6.05 -8.51 25.22
C GLY A 168 -4.64 -8.57 24.63
N MET A 169 -3.82 -7.59 24.99
CA MET A 169 -2.39 -7.56 24.66
C MET A 169 -1.62 -8.60 25.48
N GLU A 170 -0.92 -9.51 24.81
CA GLU A 170 -0.03 -10.49 25.44
C GLU A 170 1.45 -10.15 25.22
N GLN A 171 1.75 -9.37 24.18
CA GLN A 171 3.10 -8.89 23.84
C GLN A 171 3.25 -7.41 24.20
N ASN A 172 4.47 -6.86 24.07
CA ASN A 172 4.67 -5.43 24.23
C ASN A 172 4.00 -4.67 23.07
N TYR A 173 3.51 -3.46 23.35
CA TYR A 173 2.92 -2.60 22.30
C TYR A 173 3.83 -2.42 21.08
N ARG A 174 5.15 -2.32 21.32
CA ARG A 174 6.14 -2.15 20.25
C ARG A 174 6.18 -3.33 19.28
N ASP A 175 5.93 -4.54 19.77
CA ASP A 175 5.97 -5.76 18.97
C ASP A 175 4.82 -5.75 17.94
N TYR A 176 3.63 -5.23 18.32
CA TYR A 176 2.50 -5.02 17.41
C TYR A 176 2.71 -3.86 16.41
N GLN A 177 3.79 -3.09 16.54
CA GLN A 177 4.15 -2.01 15.62
C GLN A 177 5.38 -2.34 14.76
N ALA A 178 6.03 -3.49 15.02
CA ALA A 178 7.30 -3.88 14.41
C ALA A 178 7.11 -4.59 13.07
N PHE A 179 6.49 -3.92 12.10
CA PHE A 179 6.30 -4.45 10.75
C PHE A 179 6.46 -3.35 9.69
N LYS A 180 6.75 -3.79 8.46
CA LYS A 180 6.81 -2.90 7.30
C LYS A 180 5.39 -2.72 6.74
N ARG A 181 4.94 -1.47 6.62
CA ARG A 181 3.55 -1.15 6.26
C ARG A 181 3.28 -1.15 4.76
N ASN A 182 4.30 -0.77 4.02
CA ASN A 182 4.16 -0.46 2.60
C ASN A 182 4.89 -1.44 1.68
N VAL A 183 5.71 -2.35 2.24
CA VAL A 183 6.40 -3.37 1.47
C VAL A 183 6.27 -4.76 2.10
N LEU A 184 6.18 -5.78 1.24
CA LEU A 184 6.41 -7.17 1.61
C LEU A 184 7.81 -7.56 1.20
N VAL A 185 8.42 -8.45 1.97
CA VAL A 185 9.77 -8.96 1.69
C VAL A 185 9.74 -10.48 1.72
N ASP A 186 9.94 -11.07 0.55
CA ASP A 186 10.09 -12.50 0.38
C ASP A 186 11.53 -12.84 -0.04
N GLU A 187 11.88 -14.12 0.01
CA GLU A 187 13.16 -14.59 -0.47
C GLU A 187 13.01 -15.83 -1.37
N ILE A 188 13.59 -15.77 -2.56
CA ILE A 188 13.61 -16.87 -3.53
C ILE A 188 15.05 -17.09 -3.97
N ASN A 189 15.60 -18.27 -3.64
CA ASN A 189 16.96 -18.68 -4.06
C ASN A 189 18.07 -17.65 -3.70
N GLY A 190 17.98 -17.05 -2.53
CA GLY A 190 18.91 -16.03 -2.07
C GLY A 190 18.69 -14.64 -2.69
N VAL A 191 17.58 -14.41 -3.36
CA VAL A 191 17.19 -13.09 -3.89
C VAL A 191 16.04 -12.55 -3.07
N LYS A 192 16.20 -11.35 -2.52
CA LYS A 192 15.12 -10.66 -1.79
C LYS A 192 14.14 -10.02 -2.78
N ILE A 193 12.87 -10.36 -2.65
CA ILE A 193 11.78 -9.79 -3.45
C ILE A 193 11.10 -8.72 -2.59
N ILE A 194 11.23 -7.47 -2.97
CA ILE A 194 10.63 -6.32 -2.30
C ILE A 194 9.40 -5.90 -3.10
N THR A 195 8.23 -6.21 -2.57
CA THR A 195 6.95 -5.90 -3.21
C THR A 195 6.34 -4.64 -2.60
N ILE A 196 6.18 -3.58 -3.38
CA ILE A 196 5.46 -2.36 -2.96
C ILE A 196 3.99 -2.73 -2.80
N ARG A 197 3.45 -2.59 -1.58
CA ARG A 197 2.12 -3.08 -1.22
C ARG A 197 1.17 -1.96 -0.80
N ARG A 198 0.77 -1.15 -1.77
CA ARG A 198 -0.22 -0.08 -1.61
C ARG A 198 -1.26 -0.13 -2.75
N PRO A 199 -2.01 -1.23 -2.90
CA PRO A 199 -2.92 -1.41 -4.05
C PRO A 199 -4.02 -0.36 -4.14
N GLN A 200 -4.48 0.20 -3.02
CA GLN A 200 -5.51 1.25 -2.94
C GLN A 200 -5.09 2.57 -3.63
N VAL A 201 -3.79 2.81 -3.76
CA VAL A 201 -3.20 3.96 -4.46
C VAL A 201 -2.28 3.53 -5.60
N MET A 202 -2.53 2.35 -6.17
CA MET A 202 -1.76 1.78 -7.29
C MET A 202 -0.25 1.78 -7.04
N ASN A 203 0.16 1.41 -5.82
CA ASN A 203 1.55 1.33 -5.38
C ASN A 203 2.32 2.66 -5.50
N ALA A 204 1.64 3.81 -5.29
CA ALA A 204 2.27 5.12 -5.31
C ALA A 204 3.38 5.23 -4.26
N LEU A 205 4.45 5.95 -4.61
CA LEU A 205 5.63 6.16 -3.78
C LEU A 205 5.45 7.39 -2.89
N ASN A 206 5.80 7.22 -1.62
CA ASN A 206 5.99 8.30 -0.67
C ASN A 206 7.29 8.08 0.13
N GLU A 207 7.58 8.95 1.06
CA GLU A 207 8.78 8.88 1.89
C GLU A 207 8.87 7.57 2.69
N GLU A 208 7.73 7.06 3.21
CA GLU A 208 7.70 5.81 3.98
C GLU A 208 8.03 4.60 3.11
N VAL A 209 7.43 4.49 1.91
CA VAL A 209 7.72 3.41 0.95
C VAL A 209 9.20 3.38 0.59
N THR A 210 9.75 4.54 0.20
CA THR A 210 11.15 4.62 -0.22
C THR A 210 12.10 4.35 0.94
N ALA A 211 11.76 4.78 2.16
CA ALA A 211 12.53 4.48 3.36
C ALA A 211 12.48 2.98 3.73
N GLU A 212 11.30 2.32 3.63
CA GLU A 212 11.18 0.90 3.89
C GLU A 212 11.96 0.04 2.88
N ILE A 213 11.90 0.37 1.57
CA ILE A 213 12.72 -0.30 0.54
C ILE A 213 14.21 -0.13 0.85
N LEU A 214 14.64 1.10 1.15
CA LEU A 214 16.03 1.42 1.46
C LEU A 214 16.51 0.69 2.72
N ALA A 215 15.67 0.60 3.75
CA ALA A 215 15.97 -0.12 4.99
C ALA A 215 16.24 -1.61 4.71
N VAL A 216 15.34 -2.28 3.97
CA VAL A 216 15.52 -3.69 3.56
C VAL A 216 16.82 -3.89 2.83
N MET A 217 17.12 -3.03 1.85
CA MET A 217 18.35 -3.15 1.06
C MET A 217 19.61 -2.95 1.89
N LYS A 218 19.60 -2.01 2.84
CA LYS A 218 20.72 -1.74 3.75
C LYS A 218 20.93 -2.84 4.78
N GLU A 219 19.83 -3.36 5.36
CA GLU A 219 19.86 -4.49 6.30
C GLU A 219 20.55 -5.72 5.66
N GLU A 220 20.29 -5.95 4.37
CA GLU A 220 20.79 -7.11 3.64
C GLU A 220 22.05 -6.84 2.79
N ALA A 221 22.57 -5.62 2.83
CA ALA A 221 23.71 -5.23 2.00
C ALA A 221 24.95 -6.09 2.25
N SER A 222 25.26 -6.37 3.51
CA SER A 222 26.42 -7.18 3.94
C SER A 222 26.13 -8.67 4.12
N ASN A 223 24.86 -9.11 3.95
CA ASN A 223 24.49 -10.51 4.10
C ASN A 223 24.99 -11.34 2.91
N PRO A 224 25.96 -12.25 3.09
CA PRO A 224 26.55 -13.02 1.97
C PRO A 224 25.58 -14.03 1.35
N SER A 225 24.51 -14.43 2.04
CA SER A 225 23.48 -15.31 1.50
C SER A 225 22.52 -14.60 0.55
N VAL A 226 22.43 -13.27 0.63
CA VAL A 226 21.60 -12.45 -0.27
C VAL A 226 22.40 -12.07 -1.51
N ARG A 227 22.00 -12.59 -2.66
CA ARG A 227 22.64 -12.39 -3.96
C ARG A 227 22.28 -11.07 -4.64
N GLY A 228 21.09 -10.55 -4.32
CA GLY A 228 20.57 -9.30 -4.88
C GLY A 228 19.11 -9.09 -4.57
N PHE A 229 18.50 -8.13 -5.26
CA PHE A 229 17.15 -7.64 -4.96
C PHE A 229 16.29 -7.61 -6.22
N VAL A 230 15.03 -7.90 -6.05
CA VAL A 230 13.96 -7.61 -7.03
C VAL A 230 13.02 -6.59 -6.39
N ILE A 231 12.67 -5.53 -7.11
CA ILE A 231 11.63 -4.59 -6.71
C ILE A 231 10.44 -4.78 -7.65
N THR A 232 9.24 -4.96 -7.10
CA THR A 232 8.00 -5.15 -7.86
C THR A 232 6.82 -4.47 -7.18
N GLY A 233 5.65 -4.43 -7.85
CA GLY A 233 4.40 -3.93 -7.29
C GLY A 233 3.46 -5.08 -6.90
N TYR A 234 2.63 -4.86 -5.90
CA TYR A 234 1.57 -5.79 -5.51
C TYR A 234 0.44 -5.81 -6.56
N GLY A 235 -0.01 -7.01 -6.92
CA GLY A 235 -1.07 -7.23 -7.91
C GLY A 235 -0.55 -7.20 -9.36
N ASP A 236 -1.47 -7.03 -10.30
CA ASP A 236 -1.19 -7.09 -11.74
C ASP A 236 -1.43 -5.75 -12.49
N ARG A 237 -1.89 -4.72 -11.76
CA ARG A 237 -2.28 -3.43 -12.37
C ARG A 237 -1.14 -2.42 -12.45
N ALA A 238 -0.32 -2.35 -11.42
CA ALA A 238 0.71 -1.32 -11.31
C ALA A 238 1.97 -1.85 -10.63
N PHE A 239 3.11 -1.56 -11.22
CA PHE A 239 4.37 -1.51 -10.50
C PHE A 239 4.34 -0.34 -9.52
N SER A 240 4.12 0.87 -10.04
CA SER A 240 3.87 2.07 -9.26
C SER A 240 3.26 3.18 -10.12
N ALA A 241 2.26 3.87 -9.59
CA ALA A 241 1.66 5.06 -10.20
C ALA A 241 2.52 6.33 -10.08
N GLY A 242 3.74 6.23 -9.51
CA GLY A 242 4.63 7.35 -9.30
C GLY A 242 4.51 7.98 -7.92
N ALA A 243 4.96 9.21 -7.76
CA ALA A 243 4.91 9.91 -6.50
C ALA A 243 3.47 10.19 -6.04
N GLU A 244 3.22 10.10 -4.73
CA GLU A 244 1.95 10.47 -4.13
C GLU A 244 1.75 12.00 -4.23
N ILE A 245 0.89 12.42 -5.15
CA ILE A 245 0.71 13.84 -5.51
C ILE A 245 -0.05 14.66 -4.48
N GLY A 246 -0.65 14.05 -3.47
CA GLY A 246 -1.44 14.72 -2.43
C GLY A 246 -0.66 15.79 -1.64
N LYS A 247 0.66 15.65 -1.54
CA LYS A 247 1.56 16.62 -0.89
C LYS A 247 2.10 17.72 -1.84
N PHE A 248 1.87 17.62 -3.15
CA PHE A 248 2.37 18.60 -4.11
C PHE A 248 1.86 20.03 -3.89
N PRO A 249 0.59 20.28 -3.51
CA PRO A 249 0.13 21.64 -3.21
C PRO A 249 0.96 22.34 -2.13
N GLU A 250 1.54 21.59 -1.19
CA GLU A 250 2.35 22.12 -0.09
C GLU A 250 3.75 22.56 -0.54
N VAL A 251 4.26 21.97 -1.62
CA VAL A 251 5.61 22.25 -2.14
C VAL A 251 5.62 23.10 -3.41
N LEU A 252 4.52 23.10 -4.18
CA LEU A 252 4.40 23.89 -5.41
C LEU A 252 4.45 25.40 -5.08
N GLY A 253 5.26 26.14 -5.86
CA GLY A 253 5.48 27.58 -5.63
C GLY A 253 6.54 27.91 -4.56
N ASN A 254 7.04 26.92 -3.83
CA ASN A 254 8.12 27.06 -2.86
C ASN A 254 9.37 26.30 -3.34
N SER A 255 10.30 27.00 -4.00
CA SER A 255 11.49 26.39 -4.59
C SER A 255 12.38 25.66 -3.58
N LYS A 256 12.47 26.15 -2.32
CA LYS A 256 13.25 25.50 -1.26
C LYS A 256 12.60 24.21 -0.78
N ALA A 257 11.29 24.23 -0.57
CA ALA A 257 10.52 23.04 -0.20
C ALA A 257 10.53 21.99 -1.32
N SER A 258 10.33 22.40 -2.59
CA SER A 258 10.40 21.50 -3.74
C SER A 258 11.78 20.87 -3.91
N ALA A 259 12.85 21.64 -3.75
CA ALA A 259 14.21 21.11 -3.80
C ALA A 259 14.51 20.13 -2.65
N GLN A 260 13.98 20.38 -1.45
CA GLN A 260 14.12 19.46 -0.33
C GLN A 260 13.35 18.16 -0.60
N PHE A 261 12.11 18.25 -1.05
CA PHE A 261 11.29 17.08 -1.44
C PHE A 261 12.00 16.20 -2.48
N CYS A 262 12.59 16.80 -3.53
CA CYS A 262 13.36 16.05 -4.52
C CYS A 262 14.60 15.38 -3.92
N ARG A 263 15.32 16.04 -3.00
CA ARG A 263 16.47 15.44 -2.30
C ARG A 263 16.07 14.24 -1.47
N ASP A 264 14.99 14.36 -0.68
CA ASP A 264 14.52 13.32 0.21
C ASP A 264 14.00 12.12 -0.60
N SER A 265 13.24 12.37 -1.66
CA SER A 265 12.78 11.34 -2.61
C SER A 265 13.92 10.64 -3.37
N SER A 266 15.11 11.26 -3.43
CA SER A 266 16.27 10.72 -4.16
C SER A 266 17.15 9.78 -3.33
N HIS A 267 16.92 9.62 -2.02
CA HIS A 267 17.80 8.82 -1.16
C HIS A 267 17.89 7.36 -1.61
N LEU A 268 16.76 6.72 -1.87
CA LEU A 268 16.72 5.36 -2.40
C LEU A 268 17.39 5.27 -3.77
N LEU A 269 17.11 6.22 -4.65
CA LEU A 269 17.62 6.21 -6.03
C LEU A 269 19.15 6.35 -6.07
N ARG A 270 19.73 7.21 -5.22
CA ARG A 270 21.18 7.33 -5.06
C ARG A 270 21.80 6.05 -4.52
N TYR A 271 21.13 5.41 -3.55
CA TYR A 271 21.59 4.12 -3.05
C TYR A 271 21.59 3.05 -4.15
N LEU A 272 20.57 3.04 -5.04
CA LEU A 272 20.54 2.13 -6.19
C LEU A 272 21.70 2.35 -7.16
N ASP A 273 22.10 3.61 -7.38
CA ASP A 273 23.28 3.94 -8.23
C ASP A 273 24.60 3.39 -7.65
N GLU A 274 24.69 3.23 -6.32
CA GLU A 274 25.88 2.79 -5.59
C GLU A 274 25.80 1.32 -5.15
N CYS A 275 24.64 0.67 -5.30
CA CYS A 275 24.42 -0.68 -4.82
C CYS A 275 25.29 -1.70 -5.54
N GLU A 276 26.11 -2.43 -4.77
CA GLU A 276 27.03 -3.45 -5.31
C GLU A 276 26.33 -4.77 -5.63
N LYS A 277 25.16 -5.02 -5.02
CA LYS A 277 24.35 -6.18 -5.33
C LYS A 277 23.41 -5.90 -6.49
N PRO A 278 23.16 -6.87 -7.38
CA PRO A 278 22.22 -6.72 -8.47
C PRO A 278 20.83 -6.32 -7.99
N VAL A 279 20.20 -5.35 -8.66
CA VAL A 279 18.82 -4.95 -8.44
C VAL A 279 18.05 -5.00 -9.74
N VAL A 280 16.96 -5.74 -9.79
CA VAL A 280 16.08 -5.86 -10.96
C VAL A 280 14.72 -5.25 -10.63
N ALA A 281 14.22 -4.36 -11.50
CA ALA A 281 12.83 -3.94 -11.45
C ALA A 281 11.97 -4.94 -12.24
N ALA A 282 11.01 -5.55 -11.57
CA ALA A 282 10.04 -6.48 -12.15
C ALA A 282 8.69 -5.77 -12.33
N ILE A 283 8.41 -5.34 -13.57
CA ILE A 283 7.27 -4.46 -13.87
C ILE A 283 6.03 -5.31 -14.16
N ASN A 284 5.16 -5.41 -13.18
CA ASN A 284 3.94 -6.20 -13.21
C ASN A 284 2.72 -5.52 -13.87
N GLY A 285 2.84 -4.23 -14.18
CA GLY A 285 1.78 -3.41 -14.78
C GLY A 285 2.30 -2.05 -15.20
N MET A 286 1.55 -0.98 -14.93
CA MET A 286 2.01 0.38 -15.26
C MET A 286 3.14 0.85 -14.35
N ALA A 287 4.10 1.57 -14.93
CA ALA A 287 5.15 2.29 -14.20
C ALA A 287 5.14 3.76 -14.65
N LEU A 288 4.70 4.66 -13.76
CA LEU A 288 4.48 6.07 -14.08
C LEU A 288 5.43 6.98 -13.30
N GLY A 289 5.89 8.07 -13.92
CA GLY A 289 6.65 9.13 -13.27
C GLY A 289 7.74 8.60 -12.33
N GLY A 290 7.69 8.97 -11.06
CA GLY A 290 8.62 8.48 -10.03
C GLY A 290 8.73 6.96 -9.93
N GLY A 291 7.68 6.19 -10.27
CA GLY A 291 7.74 4.73 -10.35
C GLY A 291 8.61 4.25 -11.51
N PHE A 292 8.50 4.89 -12.66
CA PHE A 292 9.39 4.61 -13.78
C PHE A 292 10.82 5.13 -13.49
N GLU A 293 10.95 6.27 -12.81
CA GLU A 293 12.25 6.79 -12.36
C GLU A 293 12.95 5.82 -11.40
N LEU A 294 12.22 5.15 -10.52
CA LEU A 294 12.74 4.06 -9.68
C LEU A 294 13.22 2.87 -10.53
N ALA A 295 12.40 2.42 -11.48
CA ALA A 295 12.71 1.27 -12.33
C ALA A 295 13.97 1.49 -13.19
N ILE A 296 14.14 2.67 -13.79
CA ILE A 296 15.31 2.98 -14.63
C ILE A 296 16.62 3.09 -13.84
N ARG A 297 16.56 3.26 -12.51
CA ARG A 297 17.74 3.23 -11.62
C ARG A 297 18.17 1.81 -11.26
N CYS A 298 17.29 0.83 -11.36
CA CYS A 298 17.66 -0.57 -11.20
C CYS A 298 18.63 -1.01 -12.30
N HIS A 299 19.44 -2.02 -12.04
CA HIS A 299 20.45 -2.49 -12.98
C HIS A 299 19.82 -3.08 -14.24
N LYS A 300 18.71 -3.81 -14.12
CA LYS A 300 17.90 -4.33 -15.22
C LYS A 300 16.40 -4.13 -14.96
N ILE A 301 15.63 -4.16 -16.04
CA ILE A 301 14.18 -4.13 -16.01
C ILE A 301 13.67 -5.36 -16.76
N VAL A 302 12.79 -6.12 -16.11
CA VAL A 302 11.95 -7.14 -16.74
C VAL A 302 10.49 -6.71 -16.61
N ALA A 303 9.61 -7.16 -17.49
CA ALA A 303 8.23 -6.71 -17.46
C ALA A 303 7.25 -7.81 -17.89
N THR A 304 5.99 -7.68 -17.50
CA THR A 304 4.92 -8.44 -18.16
C THR A 304 4.66 -7.87 -19.54
N SER A 305 4.16 -8.70 -20.45
CA SER A 305 3.80 -8.28 -21.82
C SER A 305 2.74 -7.17 -21.86
N LYS A 306 1.93 -7.04 -20.82
CA LYS A 306 0.88 -6.01 -20.66
C LYS A 306 1.38 -4.72 -19.98
N ALA A 307 2.61 -4.69 -19.48
CA ALA A 307 3.18 -3.53 -18.82
C ALA A 307 3.38 -2.35 -19.79
N TRP A 308 3.42 -1.16 -19.23
CA TRP A 308 3.70 0.06 -19.97
C TRP A 308 4.28 1.14 -19.07
N PHE A 309 4.95 2.11 -19.68
CA PHE A 309 5.73 3.15 -19.01
C PHE A 309 5.29 4.54 -19.49
N GLN A 310 5.38 5.55 -18.62
CA GLN A 310 5.03 6.93 -18.96
C GLN A 310 5.69 7.92 -18.02
N PHE A 311 6.00 9.12 -18.53
CA PHE A 311 6.30 10.30 -17.74
C PHE A 311 5.11 11.27 -17.84
N PRO A 312 4.14 11.24 -16.89
CA PRO A 312 2.94 12.07 -16.96
C PRO A 312 3.15 13.49 -16.45
N GLU A 313 4.32 13.84 -15.97
CA GLU A 313 4.64 15.07 -15.23
C GLU A 313 4.25 16.33 -15.98
N VAL A 314 4.43 16.38 -17.30
CA VAL A 314 4.08 17.53 -18.14
C VAL A 314 2.57 17.84 -18.10
N THR A 315 1.71 16.84 -17.88
CA THR A 315 0.26 17.04 -17.74
C THR A 315 -0.12 17.72 -16.43
N LEU A 316 0.80 17.73 -15.45
CA LEU A 316 0.68 18.41 -14.18
C LEU A 316 1.45 19.73 -14.14
N GLY A 317 2.07 20.16 -15.25
CA GLY A 317 2.87 21.37 -15.33
C GLY A 317 4.23 21.28 -14.62
N ILE A 318 4.73 20.06 -14.38
CA ILE A 318 6.03 19.81 -13.75
C ILE A 318 6.91 18.93 -14.63
N LEU A 319 8.14 18.70 -14.22
CA LEU A 319 9.11 17.82 -14.87
C LEU A 319 9.46 16.64 -13.95
N PRO A 320 9.89 15.48 -14.52
CA PRO A 320 10.47 14.39 -13.72
C PRO A 320 11.63 14.90 -12.86
N GLY A 321 11.52 14.74 -11.54
CA GLY A 321 12.40 15.41 -10.56
C GLY A 321 13.56 14.57 -10.04
N ILE A 322 13.56 13.26 -10.28
CA ILE A 322 14.47 12.32 -9.61
C ILE A 322 15.29 11.45 -10.58
N GLY A 323 15.37 11.84 -11.84
CA GLY A 323 16.29 11.25 -12.81
C GLY A 323 15.73 10.96 -14.20
N GLY A 324 14.42 11.09 -14.40
CA GLY A 324 13.76 10.81 -15.71
C GLY A 324 14.27 11.66 -16.86
N LEU A 325 14.78 12.86 -16.58
CA LEU A 325 15.37 13.75 -17.59
C LEU A 325 16.79 13.36 -18.03
N VAL A 326 17.47 12.48 -17.32
CA VAL A 326 18.91 12.21 -17.53
C VAL A 326 19.18 10.71 -17.73
N VAL A 327 18.69 9.87 -16.81
CA VAL A 327 19.06 8.44 -16.76
C VAL A 327 18.68 7.68 -18.04
N PRO A 328 17.46 7.85 -18.61
CA PRO A 328 17.09 7.14 -19.83
C PRO A 328 18.05 7.40 -20.98
N TYR A 329 18.45 8.66 -21.17
CA TYR A 329 19.36 9.06 -22.24
C TYR A 329 20.76 8.49 -22.06
N ARG A 330 21.22 8.35 -20.81
CA ARG A 330 22.55 7.77 -20.51
C ARG A 330 22.57 6.25 -20.66
N LYS A 331 21.51 5.57 -20.22
CA LYS A 331 21.44 4.10 -20.29
C LYS A 331 21.06 3.59 -21.67
N TRP A 332 20.18 4.31 -22.38
CA TRP A 332 19.61 3.89 -23.67
C TRP A 332 19.57 5.04 -24.68
N PRO A 333 20.75 5.59 -25.11
CA PRO A 333 20.80 6.73 -25.99
C PRO A 333 20.07 6.50 -27.32
N GLN A 334 19.99 5.25 -27.80
CA GLN A 334 19.20 4.86 -28.99
C GLN A 334 17.70 5.12 -28.85
N GLY A 335 17.20 5.22 -27.62
CA GLY A 335 15.81 5.53 -27.29
C GLY A 335 15.48 7.02 -27.18
N ALA A 336 16.46 7.92 -27.43
CA ALA A 336 16.33 9.36 -27.16
C ALA A 336 15.07 10.00 -27.76
N ALA A 337 14.69 9.66 -29.01
CA ALA A 337 13.48 10.18 -29.65
C ALA A 337 12.21 9.77 -28.87
N VAL A 338 12.14 8.52 -28.42
CA VAL A 338 11.00 8.02 -27.64
C VAL A 338 10.93 8.70 -26.28
N PHE A 339 12.04 8.85 -25.58
CA PHE A 339 12.08 9.56 -24.30
C PHE A 339 11.68 11.03 -24.45
N HIS A 340 12.10 11.67 -25.55
CA HIS A 340 11.71 13.05 -25.85
C HIS A 340 10.17 13.18 -25.98
N GLU A 341 9.53 12.28 -26.71
CA GLU A 341 8.07 12.25 -26.83
C GLU A 341 7.39 11.94 -25.49
N MET A 342 7.90 10.98 -24.73
CA MET A 342 7.37 10.65 -23.40
C MET A 342 7.41 11.87 -22.46
N LEU A 343 8.52 12.60 -22.44
CA LEU A 343 8.70 13.76 -21.55
C LEU A 343 7.88 14.97 -21.97
N ARG A 344 7.70 15.20 -23.27
CA ARG A 344 7.02 16.39 -23.80
C ARG A 344 5.52 16.19 -24.04
N LEU A 345 5.10 14.98 -24.34
CA LEU A 345 3.71 14.67 -24.71
C LEU A 345 3.05 13.66 -23.77
N ALA A 346 3.75 13.20 -22.76
CA ALA A 346 3.29 12.11 -21.88
C ALA A 346 2.82 10.87 -22.68
N THR A 347 3.54 10.53 -23.75
CA THR A 347 3.21 9.33 -24.54
C THR A 347 3.52 8.05 -23.75
N ARG A 348 2.71 7.02 -23.97
CA ARG A 348 2.93 5.71 -23.35
C ARG A 348 3.92 4.88 -24.15
N LEU A 349 4.81 4.20 -23.45
CA LEU A 349 5.74 3.23 -24.01
C LEU A 349 5.28 1.83 -23.61
N ALA A 350 4.82 1.02 -24.55
CA ALA A 350 4.43 -0.37 -24.29
C ALA A 350 5.66 -1.25 -24.03
N ALA A 351 5.48 -2.32 -23.23
CA ALA A 351 6.56 -3.23 -22.83
C ALA A 351 7.31 -3.84 -24.03
N GLN A 352 6.61 -4.25 -25.09
CA GLN A 352 7.25 -4.78 -26.29
C GLN A 352 8.18 -3.75 -26.93
N LYS A 353 7.72 -2.51 -27.10
CA LYS A 353 8.56 -1.43 -27.65
C LYS A 353 9.74 -1.09 -26.75
N ALA A 354 9.54 -1.13 -25.42
CA ALA A 354 10.62 -0.95 -24.46
C ALA A 354 11.67 -2.08 -24.56
N LYS A 355 11.25 -3.31 -24.83
CA LYS A 355 12.14 -4.44 -25.11
C LYS A 355 12.92 -4.24 -26.40
N ASP A 356 12.27 -3.81 -27.48
CA ASP A 356 12.92 -3.55 -28.78
C ASP A 356 14.00 -2.46 -28.67
N LEU A 357 13.83 -1.51 -27.74
CA LEU A 357 14.80 -0.45 -27.43
C LEU A 357 15.89 -0.89 -26.41
N GLY A 358 15.81 -2.12 -25.88
CA GLY A 358 16.73 -2.62 -24.88
C GLY A 358 16.54 -2.06 -23.48
N ILE A 359 15.42 -1.34 -23.21
CA ILE A 359 15.06 -0.81 -21.89
C ILE A 359 14.61 -1.96 -21.00
N VAL A 360 13.77 -2.85 -21.53
CA VAL A 360 13.33 -4.10 -20.89
C VAL A 360 14.16 -5.24 -21.45
N SER A 361 14.79 -6.02 -20.58
CA SER A 361 15.63 -7.16 -21.00
C SER A 361 14.81 -8.35 -21.50
N SER A 362 13.68 -8.62 -20.82
CA SER A 362 12.84 -9.78 -21.15
C SER A 362 11.38 -9.53 -20.72
N LEU A 363 10.44 -10.22 -21.39
CA LEU A 363 9.02 -10.17 -21.09
C LEU A 363 8.54 -11.51 -20.53
N ALA A 364 7.60 -11.45 -19.60
CA ALA A 364 6.86 -12.56 -19.05
C ALA A 364 5.37 -12.45 -19.38
N ASP A 365 4.65 -13.58 -19.39
CA ASP A 365 3.22 -13.62 -19.70
C ASP A 365 2.35 -13.34 -18.46
N ASP A 366 2.86 -13.73 -17.28
CA ASP A 366 2.15 -13.59 -16.00
C ASP A 366 3.10 -13.16 -14.86
N TYR A 367 2.54 -13.01 -13.66
CA TYR A 367 3.29 -12.55 -12.48
C TYR A 367 4.31 -13.60 -12.00
N SER A 368 3.96 -14.89 -12.01
CA SER A 368 4.88 -15.94 -11.57
C SER A 368 6.12 -15.99 -12.47
N GLY A 369 5.90 -16.02 -13.78
CA GLY A 369 6.98 -15.96 -14.78
C GLY A 369 7.81 -14.68 -14.69
N LEU A 370 7.19 -13.55 -14.33
CA LEU A 370 7.88 -12.28 -14.11
C LEU A 370 8.87 -12.38 -12.95
N ILE A 371 8.46 -12.95 -11.82
CA ILE A 371 9.33 -13.10 -10.65
C ILE A 371 10.46 -14.11 -10.93
N GLU A 372 10.16 -15.25 -11.55
CA GLU A 372 11.17 -16.22 -11.95
C GLU A 372 12.22 -15.61 -12.88
N LEU A 373 11.75 -14.81 -13.85
CA LEU A 373 12.62 -14.10 -14.78
C LEU A 373 13.50 -13.08 -14.04
N ALA A 374 12.94 -12.29 -13.13
CA ALA A 374 13.67 -11.30 -12.34
C ALA A 374 14.74 -11.95 -11.45
N VAL A 375 14.40 -13.06 -10.77
CA VAL A 375 15.34 -13.83 -9.94
C VAL A 375 16.49 -14.38 -10.79
N ARG A 376 16.20 -14.90 -11.99
CA ARG A 376 17.23 -15.37 -12.93
C ARG A 376 18.15 -14.24 -13.34
N GLU A 377 17.63 -13.08 -13.70
CA GLU A 377 18.43 -11.89 -14.09
C GLU A 377 19.36 -11.44 -12.95
N VAL A 378 18.89 -11.44 -11.70
CA VAL A 378 19.74 -11.13 -10.53
C VAL A 378 20.92 -12.11 -10.45
N ARG A 379 20.65 -13.41 -10.57
CA ARG A 379 21.69 -14.44 -10.45
C ARG A 379 22.70 -14.40 -11.60
N GLU A 380 22.27 -14.04 -12.81
CA GLU A 380 23.16 -13.90 -13.98
C GLU A 380 24.06 -12.67 -13.88
N MET A 381 23.60 -11.61 -13.19
CA MET A 381 24.37 -10.39 -12.96
C MET A 381 25.35 -10.48 -11.79
N GLU A 382 25.32 -11.55 -10.98
CA GLU A 382 26.18 -11.69 -9.82
C GLU A 382 27.64 -11.34 -10.16
N LYS A 383 28.21 -10.33 -9.49
CA LYS A 383 29.55 -9.76 -9.73
C LYS A 383 29.76 -8.94 -11.03
N LYS A 384 28.70 -8.60 -11.76
CA LYS A 384 28.77 -7.82 -13.02
C LYS A 384 27.82 -6.65 -13.02
N VAL A 385 27.76 -5.93 -11.92
CA VAL A 385 26.82 -4.79 -11.77
C VAL A 385 27.37 -3.56 -12.49
N GLY A 386 26.65 -3.12 -13.51
CA GLY A 386 26.98 -1.87 -14.23
C GLY A 386 26.32 -0.67 -13.56
N ARG A 387 27.09 0.40 -13.33
CA ARG A 387 26.55 1.69 -12.86
C ARG A 387 25.98 2.51 -14.01
N VAL A 388 25.05 3.43 -13.69
CA VAL A 388 24.63 4.45 -14.66
C VAL A 388 25.85 5.30 -15.01
N PRO A 389 26.16 5.51 -16.32
CA PRO A 389 27.29 6.33 -16.71
C PRO A 389 27.18 7.76 -16.15
N ASP A 390 28.22 8.24 -15.47
CA ASP A 390 28.27 9.60 -14.92
C ASP A 390 28.59 10.65 -16.02
N GLN A 391 29.23 10.21 -17.09
CA GLN A 391 29.63 11.10 -18.18
C GLN A 391 28.47 11.31 -19.16
N PRO A 392 28.36 12.52 -19.76
CA PRO A 392 27.43 12.75 -20.86
C PRO A 392 27.68 11.77 -21.99
N VAL A 393 26.63 11.21 -22.53
CA VAL A 393 26.68 10.37 -23.75
C VAL A 393 26.14 11.16 -24.94
N PRO A 394 26.63 10.94 -26.15
CA PRO A 394 26.06 11.54 -27.34
C PRO A 394 24.59 11.15 -27.50
N ILE A 395 23.72 12.14 -27.58
CA ILE A 395 22.29 11.93 -27.81
C ILE A 395 22.01 12.12 -29.30
N PRO A 396 21.35 11.17 -29.98
CA PRO A 396 20.94 11.34 -31.36
C PRO A 396 20.09 12.60 -31.55
N PRO A 397 20.15 13.29 -32.68
CA PRO A 397 19.28 14.42 -33.00
C PRO A 397 17.82 14.04 -32.82
N VAL A 398 17.06 14.86 -32.12
CA VAL A 398 15.62 14.66 -31.90
C VAL A 398 14.86 15.63 -32.81
N THR A 399 13.91 15.10 -33.59
CA THR A 399 13.07 15.92 -34.45
C THR A 399 12.13 16.78 -33.60
N PRO A 400 12.08 18.11 -33.78
CA PRO A 400 11.14 18.97 -33.10
C PRO A 400 9.69 18.54 -33.31
N LEU A 401 8.86 18.64 -32.30
CA LEU A 401 7.44 18.32 -32.39
C LEU A 401 6.70 19.41 -33.20
N LYS A 402 5.92 19.01 -34.22
CA LYS A 402 5.22 19.96 -35.09
C LYS A 402 4.09 20.74 -34.42
N ASN A 403 3.44 20.16 -33.39
CA ASN A 403 2.35 20.79 -32.62
C ASN A 403 2.57 20.51 -31.12
N PRO A 404 3.39 21.31 -30.44
CA PRO A 404 3.75 21.08 -29.06
C PRO A 404 2.61 21.49 -28.12
N MET A 405 1.58 20.66 -28.06
CA MET A 405 0.47 20.83 -27.11
C MET A 405 0.36 19.60 -26.22
N ALA A 406 0.29 19.81 -24.93
CA ALA A 406 -0.09 18.82 -23.94
C ALA A 406 -1.37 19.29 -23.26
N GLY A 407 -2.49 18.64 -23.55
CA GLY A 407 -3.79 19.13 -23.12
C GLY A 407 -4.06 20.53 -23.69
N ASN A 408 -4.33 21.51 -22.83
CA ASN A 408 -4.55 22.91 -23.19
C ASN A 408 -3.27 23.79 -23.08
N VAL A 409 -2.12 23.20 -22.78
CA VAL A 409 -0.87 23.94 -22.58
C VAL A 409 0.00 23.85 -23.84
N ARG A 410 0.35 25.02 -24.38
CA ARG A 410 1.32 25.10 -25.47
C ARG A 410 2.74 24.96 -24.90
N LEU A 411 3.48 23.96 -25.36
CA LEU A 411 4.87 23.76 -24.96
C LEU A 411 5.77 24.66 -25.83
N SER A 412 6.72 25.34 -25.21
CA SER A 412 7.80 26.02 -25.93
C SER A 412 8.86 24.98 -26.29
N ASP A 413 9.45 25.12 -27.47
CA ASP A 413 10.60 24.32 -27.90
C ASP A 413 11.85 24.58 -27.07
#